data_0e5ec36c744499c5a0552133129b00ef
#
_entry.id   0e5ec36c744499c5a0552133129b00ef
#
_cell.length_a   1.000
_cell.length_b   1.000
_cell.length_c   1.000
_cell.angle_alpha   90.00
_cell.angle_beta   90.00
_cell.angle_gamma   90.00
#
_symmetry.space_group_name_H-M   'P 1'
#
loop_
_entity.id
_entity.type
_entity.pdbx_description
1 polymer ?
#
loop_
_entity_poly.entity_id
_entity_poly.type
_entity_poly.pdbx_seq_one_letter_code
_entity_poly.pdbx_strand_id
1 'polypeptide(L)'
;SPILAVCPIHPFWWPVTASMAKRVAHLTAGAYKESYYRTIYFHRSGAEVDAAFEKYLTALGQAVMRYRKDRPMFTILVGMEALDRRACERLAPKIGGAPIFSSNQLNMYELVSILRCCDRLVSSRYHAIVTSMPAGIVSAGVSMDERISNLMHERGHDHHTVRVDDPDLEDKLVDVMHALDRDADSIRDAIAQTVIKNLQLMARMGTYLEAHLARQYPEFPIRSGRRSWEEYLPPLSPNLEHLAEAHC
;
A
#
# COMPACT_ATOMS: atom_id res chain seq x y z
N SER A 1 -12.81 17.86 -9.32
CA SER A 1 -12.55 16.64 -10.09
C SER A 1 -12.14 15.54 -9.11
N PRO A 2 -12.68 14.34 -9.22
CA PRO A 2 -12.24 13.22 -8.39
C PRO A 2 -10.76 12.90 -8.62
N ILE A 3 -10.10 12.34 -7.61
CA ILE A 3 -8.66 12.08 -7.59
C ILE A 3 -8.38 10.57 -7.66
N LEU A 4 -7.56 10.17 -8.62
CA LEU A 4 -7.01 8.82 -8.72
C LEU A 4 -5.55 8.84 -8.24
N ALA A 5 -5.26 8.14 -7.15
CA ALA A 5 -3.88 7.88 -6.74
C ALA A 5 -3.35 6.61 -7.41
N VAL A 6 -2.13 6.66 -7.93
CA VAL A 6 -1.43 5.49 -8.46
C VAL A 6 -0.11 5.35 -7.72
N CYS A 7 0.12 4.17 -7.10
CA CYS A 7 1.31 3.87 -6.33
C CYS A 7 2.13 2.76 -7.00
N PRO A 8 2.94 3.08 -8.02
CA PRO A 8 3.78 2.09 -8.69
C PRO A 8 5.01 1.75 -7.85
N ILE A 9 5.55 0.56 -8.09
CA ILE A 9 6.84 0.13 -7.53
C ILE A 9 7.72 -0.44 -8.64
N HIS A 10 8.93 -0.88 -8.27
CA HIS A 10 9.73 -1.73 -9.13
C HIS A 10 9.63 -3.19 -8.67
N PRO A 11 8.70 -4.00 -9.22
CA PRO A 11 8.39 -5.32 -8.66
C PRO A 11 9.47 -6.37 -8.94
N PHE A 12 10.32 -6.16 -9.94
CA PHE A 12 11.30 -7.14 -10.42
C PHE A 12 12.67 -7.02 -9.75
N TRP A 13 12.82 -6.16 -8.75
CA TRP A 13 14.06 -6.08 -7.96
C TRP A 13 14.27 -7.27 -7.03
N TRP A 14 13.25 -8.04 -6.76
CA TRP A 14 13.28 -9.19 -5.87
C TRP A 14 13.49 -10.50 -6.65
N PRO A 15 14.12 -11.53 -6.05
CA PRO A 15 14.77 -11.52 -4.73
C PRO A 15 16.08 -10.72 -4.72
N VAL A 16 16.48 -10.23 -3.54
CA VAL A 16 17.81 -9.63 -3.33
C VAL A 16 18.85 -10.71 -3.15
N THR A 17 20.09 -10.43 -3.59
CA THR A 17 21.23 -11.35 -3.45
C THR A 17 22.35 -10.71 -2.64
N ALA A 18 22.98 -11.48 -1.74
CA ALA A 18 24.15 -11.04 -0.99
C ALA A 18 25.40 -11.04 -1.88
N SER A 19 26.23 -9.97 -1.83
CA SER A 19 27.49 -9.91 -2.55
C SER A 19 28.49 -9.00 -1.84
N MET A 20 29.53 -9.60 -1.26
CA MET A 20 30.62 -8.84 -0.65
C MET A 20 31.46 -8.09 -1.70
N ALA A 21 31.64 -8.67 -2.90
CA ALA A 21 32.38 -8.02 -3.98
C ALA A 21 31.68 -6.72 -4.44
N LYS A 22 30.34 -6.75 -4.62
CA LYS A 22 29.55 -5.55 -4.93
C LYS A 22 29.63 -4.53 -3.80
N ARG A 23 29.58 -4.97 -2.53
CA ARG A 23 29.71 -4.06 -1.39
C ARG A 23 31.03 -3.30 -1.41
N VAL A 24 32.15 -4.02 -1.60
CA VAL A 24 33.49 -3.39 -1.66
C VAL A 24 33.56 -2.42 -2.83
N ALA A 25 33.11 -2.82 -4.03
CA ALA A 25 33.09 -1.95 -5.21
C ALA A 25 32.25 -0.67 -4.97
N HIS A 26 31.07 -0.78 -4.34
CA HIS A 26 30.23 0.37 -4.02
C HIS A 26 30.84 1.30 -2.96
N LEU A 27 31.54 0.73 -1.97
CA LEU A 27 32.27 1.51 -0.96
C LEU A 27 33.42 2.30 -1.59
N THR A 28 34.22 1.66 -2.46
CA THR A 28 35.35 2.30 -3.14
C THR A 28 34.89 3.36 -4.14
N ALA A 29 33.77 3.13 -4.83
CA ALA A 29 33.18 4.09 -5.76
C ALA A 29 32.42 5.23 -5.05
N GLY A 30 32.27 5.20 -3.73
CA GLY A 30 31.49 6.18 -2.98
C GLY A 30 29.97 6.15 -3.27
N ALA A 31 29.48 5.05 -3.84
CA ALA A 31 28.08 4.90 -4.27
C ALA A 31 27.05 4.95 -3.13
N TYR A 32 27.50 4.76 -1.87
CA TYR A 32 26.61 4.84 -0.69
C TYR A 32 26.45 6.25 -0.10
N LYS A 33 27.03 7.27 -0.70
CA LYS A 33 26.86 8.65 -0.18
C LYS A 33 25.41 9.11 -0.19
N GLU A 34 24.66 8.66 -1.18
CA GLU A 34 23.24 8.98 -1.39
C GLU A 34 22.30 7.78 -1.20
N SER A 35 22.87 6.60 -0.86
CA SER A 35 22.09 5.38 -0.70
C SER A 35 21.53 5.25 0.70
N TYR A 36 20.22 4.99 0.80
CA TYR A 36 19.54 4.68 2.07
C TYR A 36 19.97 3.35 2.69
N TYR A 37 20.53 2.42 1.88
CA TYR A 37 20.85 1.07 2.31
C TYR A 37 22.34 0.76 2.15
N ARG A 38 23.09 0.84 3.23
CA ARG A 38 24.47 0.30 3.31
C ARG A 38 24.40 -1.18 3.68
N THR A 39 24.15 -2.03 2.68
CA THR A 39 23.93 -3.46 2.91
C THR A 39 24.86 -4.32 2.04
N ILE A 40 24.90 -5.59 2.35
CA ILE A 40 25.49 -6.62 1.49
C ILE A 40 24.50 -7.19 0.48
N TYR A 41 23.21 -6.82 0.60
CA TYR A 41 22.14 -7.29 -0.25
C TYR A 41 21.91 -6.31 -1.40
N PHE A 42 21.82 -6.83 -2.61
CA PHE A 42 21.64 -6.05 -3.83
C PHE A 42 20.41 -6.54 -4.58
N HIS A 43 19.65 -5.61 -5.08
CA HIS A 43 18.52 -5.89 -5.96
C HIS A 43 18.97 -6.53 -7.27
N ARG A 44 18.06 -7.28 -7.89
CA ARG A 44 18.28 -7.74 -9.27
C ARG A 44 18.39 -6.55 -10.20
N SER A 45 19.23 -6.69 -11.21
CA SER A 45 19.48 -5.66 -12.22
C SER A 45 19.85 -6.32 -13.55
N GLY A 46 19.80 -5.58 -14.63
CA GLY A 46 20.14 -6.03 -15.97
C GLY A 46 18.99 -5.83 -16.97
N ALA A 47 19.28 -6.03 -18.24
CA ALA A 47 18.37 -5.72 -19.34
C ALA A 47 17.00 -6.42 -19.24
N GLU A 48 16.95 -7.66 -18.78
CA GLU A 48 15.69 -8.40 -18.60
C GLU A 48 14.81 -7.77 -17.50
N VAL A 49 15.43 -7.37 -16.38
CA VAL A 49 14.73 -6.71 -15.26
C VAL A 49 14.19 -5.36 -15.70
N ASP A 50 15.01 -4.59 -16.43
CA ASP A 50 14.60 -3.29 -16.96
C ASP A 50 13.48 -3.43 -18.02
N ALA A 51 13.56 -4.43 -18.90
CA ALA A 51 12.52 -4.71 -19.89
C ALA A 51 11.18 -5.12 -19.23
N ALA A 52 11.22 -6.01 -18.24
CA ALA A 52 10.04 -6.41 -17.47
C ALA A 52 9.42 -5.20 -16.74
N PHE A 53 10.24 -4.34 -16.15
CA PHE A 53 9.79 -3.14 -15.50
C PHE A 53 9.12 -2.16 -16.48
N GLU A 54 9.72 -1.94 -17.65
CA GLU A 54 9.11 -1.09 -18.67
C GLU A 54 7.78 -1.65 -19.19
N LYS A 55 7.70 -2.97 -19.41
CA LYS A 55 6.45 -3.63 -19.80
C LYS A 55 5.35 -3.38 -18.77
N TYR A 56 5.65 -3.62 -17.48
CA TYR A 56 4.72 -3.36 -16.38
C TYR A 56 4.26 -1.90 -16.34
N LEU A 57 5.18 -0.93 -16.35
CA LEU A 57 4.83 0.49 -16.31
C LEU A 57 4.04 0.94 -17.54
N THR A 58 4.30 0.35 -18.70
CA THR A 58 3.56 0.64 -19.93
C THR A 58 2.13 0.14 -19.82
N ALA A 59 1.92 -1.11 -19.41
CA ALA A 59 0.60 -1.68 -19.20
C ALA A 59 -0.20 -0.90 -18.14
N LEU A 60 0.43 -0.58 -17.00
CA LEU A 60 -0.18 0.24 -15.95
C LEU A 60 -0.59 1.62 -16.47
N GLY A 61 0.30 2.29 -17.20
CA GLY A 61 0.03 3.60 -17.78
C GLY A 61 -1.10 3.58 -18.81
N GLN A 62 -1.11 2.59 -19.68
CA GLN A 62 -2.17 2.40 -20.68
C GLN A 62 -3.52 2.14 -20.00
N ALA A 63 -3.57 1.29 -18.98
CA ALA A 63 -4.79 1.05 -18.20
C ALA A 63 -5.34 2.33 -17.58
N VAL A 64 -4.49 3.12 -16.92
CA VAL A 64 -4.87 4.41 -16.33
C VAL A 64 -5.40 5.37 -17.41
N MET A 65 -4.73 5.45 -18.54
CA MET A 65 -5.15 6.35 -19.64
C MET A 65 -6.46 5.92 -20.27
N ARG A 66 -6.69 4.62 -20.46
CA ARG A 66 -7.96 4.08 -20.98
C ARG A 66 -9.12 4.37 -20.02
N TYR A 67 -8.94 4.03 -18.74
CA TYR A 67 -9.95 4.29 -17.73
C TYR A 67 -10.31 5.78 -17.63
N ARG A 68 -9.32 6.69 -17.70
CA ARG A 68 -9.56 8.14 -17.66
C ARG A 68 -10.31 8.71 -18.86
N LYS A 69 -10.37 8.00 -19.99
CA LYS A 69 -11.20 8.41 -21.13
C LYS A 69 -12.69 8.30 -20.79
N ASP A 70 -13.06 7.26 -20.05
CA ASP A 70 -14.45 7.01 -19.66
C ASP A 70 -14.81 7.71 -18.33
N ARG A 71 -13.82 7.87 -17.46
CA ARG A 71 -13.93 8.47 -16.11
C ARG A 71 -12.85 9.53 -15.91
N PRO A 72 -13.08 10.79 -16.33
CA PRO A 72 -12.09 11.86 -16.13
C PRO A 72 -11.78 12.09 -14.64
N MET A 73 -10.52 11.86 -14.28
CA MET A 73 -10.00 12.03 -12.92
C MET A 73 -8.67 12.75 -12.93
N PHE A 74 -8.42 13.56 -11.91
CA PHE A 74 -7.10 14.10 -11.66
C PHE A 74 -6.21 12.99 -11.11
N THR A 75 -5.11 12.68 -11.80
CA THR A 75 -4.21 11.60 -11.39
C THR A 75 -3.03 12.15 -10.64
N ILE A 76 -2.70 11.51 -9.52
CA ILE A 76 -1.47 11.74 -8.76
C ILE A 76 -0.66 10.44 -8.65
N LEU A 77 0.66 10.57 -8.55
CA LEU A 77 1.57 9.45 -8.30
C LEU A 77 2.12 9.53 -6.88
N VAL A 78 2.08 8.42 -6.16
CA VAL A 78 2.54 8.39 -4.77
C VAL A 78 3.58 7.29 -4.57
N GLY A 79 4.79 7.68 -4.17
CA GLY A 79 5.88 6.78 -3.81
C GLY A 79 5.98 6.65 -2.29
N MET A 80 5.50 5.54 -1.73
CA MET A 80 5.49 5.29 -0.29
C MET A 80 6.88 5.07 0.31
N GLU A 81 7.83 4.63 -0.52
CA GLU A 81 9.24 4.51 -0.16
C GLU A 81 10.10 5.34 -1.11
N ALA A 82 11.30 5.72 -0.64
CA ALA A 82 12.23 6.53 -1.43
C ALA A 82 12.54 5.91 -2.81
N LEU A 83 12.63 4.59 -2.88
CA LEU A 83 12.88 3.85 -4.11
C LEU A 83 11.72 3.91 -5.12
N ASP A 84 10.48 4.13 -4.67
CA ASP A 84 9.30 4.18 -5.54
C ASP A 84 9.27 5.43 -6.41
N ARG A 85 9.97 6.48 -6.00
CA ARG A 85 10.06 7.71 -6.77
C ARG A 85 10.47 7.46 -8.22
N ARG A 86 11.44 6.56 -8.44
CA ARG A 86 11.88 6.18 -9.78
C ARG A 86 10.75 5.57 -10.62
N ALA A 87 9.91 4.74 -10.01
CA ALA A 87 8.75 4.16 -10.69
C ALA A 87 7.73 5.25 -11.06
N CYS A 88 7.48 6.19 -10.14
CA CYS A 88 6.60 7.35 -10.40
C CYS A 88 7.13 8.22 -11.54
N GLU A 89 8.42 8.55 -11.53
CA GLU A 89 9.06 9.39 -12.57
C GLU A 89 9.03 8.73 -13.96
N ARG A 90 9.16 7.41 -14.03
CA ARG A 90 9.04 6.66 -15.29
C ARG A 90 7.60 6.48 -15.76
N LEU A 91 6.64 6.42 -14.85
CA LEU A 91 5.21 6.30 -15.16
C LEU A 91 4.60 7.64 -15.60
N ALA A 92 5.01 8.75 -14.97
CA ALA A 92 4.41 10.07 -15.22
C ALA A 92 4.28 10.44 -16.71
N PRO A 93 5.33 10.32 -17.56
CA PRO A 93 5.18 10.64 -18.99
C PRO A 93 4.23 9.69 -19.74
N LYS A 94 4.05 8.45 -19.26
CA LYS A 94 3.16 7.46 -19.89
C LYS A 94 1.67 7.77 -19.67
N ILE A 95 1.35 8.61 -18.68
CA ILE A 95 -0.03 9.02 -18.35
C ILE A 95 -0.31 10.49 -18.67
N GLY A 96 0.54 11.12 -19.48
CA GLY A 96 0.40 12.52 -19.88
C GLY A 96 0.83 13.53 -18.82
N GLY A 97 1.64 13.11 -17.84
CA GLY A 97 2.08 13.91 -16.70
C GLY A 97 1.17 13.78 -15.48
N ALA A 98 1.77 13.80 -14.30
CA ALA A 98 1.07 13.80 -13.01
C ALA A 98 2.01 14.33 -11.93
N PRO A 99 1.51 15.02 -10.89
CA PRO A 99 2.32 15.38 -9.73
C PRO A 99 2.75 14.13 -8.98
N ILE A 100 3.99 14.16 -8.46
CA ILE A 100 4.60 13.06 -7.73
C ILE A 100 4.79 13.47 -6.27
N PHE A 101 4.21 12.69 -5.37
CA PHE A 101 4.42 12.79 -3.93
C PHE A 101 5.20 11.57 -3.46
N SER A 102 6.32 11.77 -2.77
CA SER A 102 7.18 10.64 -2.39
C SER A 102 7.84 10.85 -1.02
N SER A 103 8.22 9.75 -0.38
CA SER A 103 8.89 9.75 0.93
C SER A 103 10.27 10.40 0.94
N ASN A 104 10.81 10.79 -0.22
CA ASN A 104 11.97 11.65 -0.32
C ASN A 104 11.69 13.11 0.07
N GLN A 105 10.45 13.53 0.01
CA GLN A 105 10.01 14.92 0.21
C GLN A 105 9.01 15.06 1.36
N LEU A 106 8.24 14.03 1.61
CA LEU A 106 7.14 14.01 2.57
C LEU A 106 7.33 12.87 3.58
N ASN A 107 6.91 13.09 4.81
CA ASN A 107 6.86 12.02 5.79
C ASN A 107 5.66 11.09 5.57
N MET A 108 5.62 9.98 6.31
CA MET A 108 4.57 8.97 6.18
C MET A 108 3.17 9.51 6.47
N TYR A 109 3.03 10.39 7.46
CA TYR A 109 1.72 10.96 7.82
C TYR A 109 1.17 11.87 6.73
N GLU A 110 2.04 12.65 6.09
CA GLU A 110 1.67 13.51 4.96
C GLU A 110 1.26 12.68 3.75
N LEU A 111 2.01 11.63 3.41
CA LEU A 111 1.66 10.72 2.31
C LEU A 111 0.34 10.00 2.55
N VAL A 112 0.12 9.50 3.77
CA VAL A 112 -1.14 8.85 4.14
C VAL A 112 -2.31 9.84 4.08
N SER A 113 -2.10 11.08 4.52
CA SER A 113 -3.14 12.13 4.44
C SER A 113 -3.52 12.43 2.99
N ILE A 114 -2.53 12.50 2.08
CA ILE A 114 -2.78 12.66 0.64
C ILE A 114 -3.60 11.48 0.10
N LEU A 115 -3.21 10.24 0.41
CA LEU A 115 -3.94 9.05 -0.04
C LEU A 115 -5.39 9.02 0.46
N ARG A 116 -5.62 9.45 1.70
CA ARG A 116 -6.95 9.51 2.31
C ARG A 116 -7.87 10.61 1.74
N CYS A 117 -7.31 11.55 0.98
CA CYS A 117 -8.06 12.57 0.24
C CYS A 117 -8.41 12.14 -1.19
N CYS A 118 -8.04 10.94 -1.63
CA CYS A 118 -8.31 10.45 -2.97
C CYS A 118 -9.66 9.72 -3.03
N ASP A 119 -10.23 9.62 -4.23
CA ASP A 119 -11.48 8.88 -4.46
C ASP A 119 -11.22 7.42 -4.84
N ARG A 120 -10.10 7.18 -5.56
CA ARG A 120 -9.68 5.85 -6.03
C ARG A 120 -8.19 5.67 -5.85
N LEU A 121 -7.80 4.42 -5.63
CA LEU A 121 -6.39 4.04 -5.48
C LEU A 121 -6.09 2.80 -6.33
N VAL A 122 -5.05 2.88 -7.15
CA VAL A 122 -4.41 1.72 -7.79
C VAL A 122 -3.01 1.57 -7.21
N SER A 123 -2.71 0.44 -6.59
CA SER A 123 -1.46 0.34 -5.85
C SER A 123 -0.78 -1.01 -5.98
N SER A 124 0.54 -0.96 -6.21
CA SER A 124 1.45 -2.10 -6.02
C SER A 124 2.13 -2.07 -4.65
N ARG A 125 1.80 -1.08 -3.79
CA ARG A 125 2.26 -0.98 -2.40
C ARG A 125 1.17 -1.37 -1.43
N TYR A 126 1.40 -2.44 -0.67
CA TYR A 126 0.52 -2.90 0.40
C TYR A 126 0.16 -1.78 1.39
N HIS A 127 1.18 -1.04 1.87
CA HIS A 127 0.96 0.03 2.85
C HIS A 127 0.09 1.17 2.32
N ALA A 128 0.13 1.49 1.03
CA ALA A 128 -0.75 2.51 0.45
C ALA A 128 -2.22 2.09 0.55
N ILE A 129 -2.53 0.81 0.32
CA ILE A 129 -3.88 0.29 0.43
C ILE A 129 -4.32 0.26 1.90
N VAL A 130 -3.55 -0.40 2.77
CA VAL A 130 -3.96 -0.61 4.17
C VAL A 130 -4.08 0.69 4.95
N THR A 131 -3.21 1.67 4.70
CA THR A 131 -3.26 2.96 5.41
C THR A 131 -4.36 3.90 4.91
N SER A 132 -4.89 3.68 3.71
CA SER A 132 -6.03 4.42 3.15
C SER A 132 -7.39 3.82 3.52
N MET A 133 -7.44 2.54 3.96
CA MET A 133 -8.68 1.87 4.36
C MET A 133 -9.51 2.62 5.42
N PRO A 134 -8.90 3.22 6.48
CA PRO A 134 -9.66 3.97 7.47
C PRO A 134 -10.45 5.18 6.93
N ALA A 135 -10.12 5.64 5.73
CA ALA A 135 -10.88 6.69 5.02
C ALA A 135 -11.84 6.12 3.95
N GLY A 136 -12.01 4.79 3.90
CA GLY A 136 -12.91 4.14 2.95
C GLY A 136 -12.46 4.26 1.49
N ILE A 137 -11.15 4.44 1.22
CA ILE A 137 -10.65 4.61 -0.14
C ILE A 137 -10.78 3.31 -0.92
N VAL A 138 -11.59 3.36 -1.97
CA VAL A 138 -11.83 2.23 -2.86
C VAL A 138 -10.57 1.96 -3.68
N SER A 139 -10.04 0.72 -3.62
CA SER A 139 -8.70 0.41 -4.13
C SER A 139 -8.61 -0.87 -4.92
N ALA A 140 -7.80 -0.84 -5.99
CA ALA A 140 -7.32 -2.00 -6.73
C ALA A 140 -5.86 -2.32 -6.37
N GLY A 141 -5.54 -3.61 -6.29
CA GLY A 141 -4.20 -4.11 -6.07
C GLY A 141 -3.51 -4.54 -7.37
N VAL A 142 -2.25 -4.12 -7.56
CA VAL A 142 -1.38 -4.70 -8.60
C VAL A 142 -0.28 -5.46 -7.89
N SER A 143 -0.52 -6.76 -7.68
CA SER A 143 0.23 -7.58 -6.72
C SER A 143 1.51 -8.16 -7.32
N MET A 144 2.61 -8.04 -6.59
CA MET A 144 3.85 -8.75 -6.88
C MET A 144 4.08 -9.94 -5.93
N ASP A 145 3.41 -9.95 -4.79
CA ASP A 145 3.50 -10.95 -3.73
C ASP A 145 2.12 -11.17 -3.08
N GLU A 146 2.04 -12.08 -2.12
CA GLU A 146 0.79 -12.49 -1.49
C GLU A 146 0.14 -11.43 -0.58
N ARG A 147 0.85 -10.38 -0.14
CA ARG A 147 0.34 -9.43 0.85
C ARG A 147 -0.89 -8.67 0.37
N ILE A 148 -0.86 -8.18 -0.87
CA ILE A 148 -2.00 -7.47 -1.45
C ILE A 148 -3.14 -8.45 -1.73
N SER A 149 -2.82 -9.62 -2.28
CA SER A 149 -3.82 -10.65 -2.58
C SER A 149 -4.52 -11.13 -1.31
N ASN A 150 -3.76 -11.37 -0.22
CA ASN A 150 -4.34 -11.76 1.07
C ASN A 150 -5.22 -10.66 1.66
N LEU A 151 -4.81 -9.38 1.57
CA LEU A 151 -5.63 -8.26 2.02
C LEU A 151 -6.95 -8.16 1.25
N MET A 152 -6.90 -8.36 -0.07
CA MET A 152 -8.10 -8.33 -0.90
C MET A 152 -9.00 -9.52 -0.60
N HIS A 153 -8.43 -10.71 -0.35
CA HIS A 153 -9.16 -11.88 0.09
C HIS A 153 -9.87 -11.67 1.43
N GLU A 154 -9.17 -11.11 2.43
CA GLU A 154 -9.78 -10.76 3.73
C GLU A 154 -10.97 -9.80 3.62
N ARG A 155 -10.97 -8.95 2.60
CA ARG A 155 -12.06 -8.01 2.29
C ARG A 155 -13.17 -8.61 1.41
N GLY A 156 -13.01 -9.87 0.94
CA GLY A 156 -13.93 -10.48 -0.04
C GLY A 156 -13.82 -9.89 -1.45
N HIS A 157 -12.67 -9.30 -1.78
CA HIS A 157 -12.44 -8.56 -3.04
C HIS A 157 -11.28 -9.13 -3.86
N ASP A 158 -11.15 -10.47 -3.93
CA ASP A 158 -10.08 -11.16 -4.69
C ASP A 158 -10.00 -10.67 -6.14
N HIS A 159 -11.14 -10.38 -6.75
CA HIS A 159 -11.27 -9.92 -8.14
C HIS A 159 -10.80 -8.47 -8.35
N HIS A 160 -10.48 -7.73 -7.30
CA HIS A 160 -9.88 -6.39 -7.41
C HIS A 160 -8.34 -6.43 -7.36
N THR A 161 -7.75 -7.57 -7.70
CA THR A 161 -6.30 -7.74 -7.74
C THR A 161 -5.86 -8.30 -9.08
N VAL A 162 -4.80 -7.71 -9.64
CA VAL A 162 -4.12 -8.19 -10.85
C VAL A 162 -2.64 -8.38 -10.52
N ARG A 163 -1.99 -9.38 -11.11
CA ARG A 163 -0.55 -9.58 -10.90
C ARG A 163 0.28 -8.65 -11.78
N VAL A 164 1.43 -8.20 -11.27
CA VAL A 164 2.38 -7.32 -12.01
C VAL A 164 2.95 -7.97 -13.28
N ASP A 165 3.00 -9.30 -13.32
CA ASP A 165 3.51 -10.11 -14.41
C ASP A 165 2.41 -10.73 -15.29
N ASP A 166 1.14 -10.35 -15.07
CA ASP A 166 0.03 -10.81 -15.89
C ASP A 166 0.19 -10.32 -17.35
N PRO A 167 0.12 -11.21 -18.35
CA PRO A 167 0.23 -10.81 -19.73
C PRO A 167 -0.86 -9.83 -20.18
N ASP A 168 -2.04 -9.91 -19.57
CA ASP A 168 -3.23 -9.10 -19.84
C ASP A 168 -3.45 -8.01 -18.80
N LEU A 169 -2.38 -7.57 -18.11
CA LEU A 169 -2.44 -6.59 -17.00
C LEU A 169 -3.25 -5.33 -17.37
N GLU A 170 -3.06 -4.79 -18.59
CA GLU A 170 -3.76 -3.59 -19.03
C GLU A 170 -5.27 -3.80 -19.01
N ASP A 171 -5.76 -4.81 -19.74
CA ASP A 171 -7.20 -5.05 -19.89
C ASP A 171 -7.86 -5.40 -18.56
N LYS A 172 -7.27 -6.31 -17.81
CA LYS A 172 -7.77 -6.72 -16.49
C LYS A 172 -7.81 -5.55 -15.50
N LEU A 173 -6.81 -4.68 -15.52
CA LEU A 173 -6.78 -3.54 -14.63
C LEU A 173 -7.83 -2.48 -14.99
N VAL A 174 -8.11 -2.28 -16.28
CA VAL A 174 -9.23 -1.44 -16.72
C VAL A 174 -10.55 -1.99 -16.21
N ASP A 175 -10.79 -3.29 -16.38
CA ASP A 175 -12.01 -3.95 -15.89
C ASP A 175 -12.15 -3.83 -14.36
N VAL A 176 -11.07 -4.02 -13.65
CA VAL A 176 -11.02 -3.83 -12.17
C VAL A 176 -11.36 -2.38 -11.81
N MET A 177 -10.76 -1.37 -12.46
CA MET A 177 -11.05 0.03 -12.15
C MET A 177 -12.52 0.39 -12.43
N HIS A 178 -13.13 -0.14 -13.48
CA HIS A 178 -14.56 0.03 -13.70
C HIS A 178 -15.43 -0.72 -12.67
N ALA A 179 -14.97 -1.90 -12.20
CA ALA A 179 -15.64 -2.59 -11.09
C ALA A 179 -15.61 -1.76 -9.81
N LEU A 180 -14.49 -1.09 -9.49
CA LEU A 180 -14.41 -0.19 -8.34
C LEU A 180 -15.45 0.94 -8.40
N ASP A 181 -15.86 1.39 -9.59
CA ASP A 181 -16.89 2.42 -9.71
C ASP A 181 -18.29 1.86 -9.49
N ARG A 182 -18.57 0.68 -10.07
CA ARG A 182 -19.90 0.06 -9.95
C ARG A 182 -20.21 -0.35 -8.53
N ASP A 183 -19.22 -0.88 -7.83
CA ASP A 183 -19.38 -1.55 -6.54
C ASP A 183 -18.86 -0.70 -5.37
N ALA A 184 -18.65 0.60 -5.60
CA ALA A 184 -17.96 1.51 -4.67
C ALA A 184 -18.51 1.48 -3.25
N ASP A 185 -19.82 1.48 -3.07
CA ASP A 185 -20.44 1.53 -1.75
C ASP A 185 -20.29 0.19 -1.02
N SER A 186 -20.55 -0.91 -1.68
CA SER A 186 -20.33 -2.26 -1.11
C SER A 186 -18.85 -2.49 -0.74
N ILE A 187 -17.92 -1.95 -1.53
CA ILE A 187 -16.48 -2.00 -1.24
C ILE A 187 -16.17 -1.18 0.03
N ARG A 188 -16.74 0.00 0.18
CA ARG A 188 -16.55 0.83 1.38
C ARG A 188 -17.06 0.14 2.64
N ASP A 189 -18.22 -0.50 2.57
CA ASP A 189 -18.79 -1.25 3.69
C ASP A 189 -17.88 -2.41 4.10
N ALA A 190 -17.39 -3.19 3.14
CA ALA A 190 -16.46 -4.28 3.41
C ALA A 190 -15.10 -3.79 3.96
N ILE A 191 -14.60 -2.65 3.48
CA ILE A 191 -13.41 -1.99 4.03
C ILE A 191 -13.66 -1.61 5.49
N ALA A 192 -14.79 -0.99 5.80
CA ALA A 192 -15.15 -0.56 7.15
C ALA A 192 -15.18 -1.76 8.11
N GLN A 193 -15.89 -2.83 7.74
CA GLN A 193 -15.93 -4.07 8.52
C GLN A 193 -14.53 -4.67 8.76
N THR A 194 -13.69 -4.68 7.72
CA THR A 194 -12.32 -5.19 7.83
C THR A 194 -11.47 -4.33 8.77
N VAL A 195 -11.59 -3.00 8.71
CA VAL A 195 -10.89 -2.07 9.61
C VAL A 195 -11.29 -2.33 11.05
N ILE A 196 -12.58 -2.43 11.36
CA ILE A 196 -13.06 -2.67 12.73
C ILE A 196 -12.60 -4.04 13.23
N LYS A 197 -12.75 -5.09 12.41
CA LYS A 197 -12.22 -6.43 12.75
C LYS A 197 -10.74 -6.39 13.12
N ASN A 198 -9.93 -5.67 12.34
CA ASN A 198 -8.49 -5.59 12.58
C ASN A 198 -8.16 -4.78 13.85
N LEU A 199 -8.90 -3.71 14.16
CA LEU A 199 -8.79 -2.99 15.43
C LEU A 199 -9.12 -3.91 16.62
N GLN A 200 -10.19 -4.68 16.53
CA GLN A 200 -10.54 -5.66 17.57
C GLN A 200 -9.48 -6.75 17.75
N LEU A 201 -8.87 -7.23 16.64
CA LEU A 201 -7.75 -8.18 16.72
C LEU A 201 -6.52 -7.56 17.39
N MET A 202 -6.20 -6.30 17.09
CA MET A 202 -5.13 -5.56 17.79
C MET A 202 -5.42 -5.43 19.29
N ALA A 203 -6.64 -5.10 19.66
CA ALA A 203 -7.05 -5.02 21.06
C ALA A 203 -6.91 -6.37 21.79
N ARG A 204 -7.22 -7.49 21.14
CA ARG A 204 -6.97 -8.83 21.68
C ARG A 204 -5.51 -9.08 22.00
N MET A 205 -4.57 -8.55 21.21
CA MET A 205 -3.14 -8.65 21.53
C MET A 205 -2.84 -7.99 22.88
N GLY A 206 -3.44 -6.84 23.18
CA GLY A 206 -3.35 -6.18 24.46
C GLY A 206 -3.89 -7.04 25.63
N THR A 207 -5.05 -7.68 25.41
CA THR A 207 -5.65 -8.60 26.39
C THR A 207 -4.72 -9.81 26.68
N TYR A 208 -4.13 -10.39 25.64
CA TYR A 208 -3.20 -11.51 25.82
C TYR A 208 -1.91 -11.08 26.51
N LEU A 209 -1.37 -9.91 26.20
CA LEU A 209 -0.21 -9.35 26.87
C LEU A 209 -0.49 -9.13 28.36
N GLU A 210 -1.64 -8.54 28.69
CA GLU A 210 -2.06 -8.31 30.07
C GLU A 210 -2.18 -9.64 30.85
N ALA A 211 -2.84 -10.64 30.27
CA ALA A 211 -2.96 -11.96 30.87
C ALA A 211 -1.59 -12.67 31.04
N HIS A 212 -0.66 -12.44 30.12
CA HIS A 212 0.70 -12.97 30.22
C HIS A 212 1.45 -12.28 31.37
N LEU A 213 1.40 -10.95 31.45
CA LEU A 213 2.05 -10.18 32.51
C LEU A 213 1.50 -10.55 33.90
N ALA A 214 0.17 -10.67 34.04
CA ALA A 214 -0.46 -11.10 35.27
C ALA A 214 0.08 -12.45 35.81
N ARG A 215 0.33 -13.36 34.89
CA ARG A 215 0.81 -14.71 35.20
C ARG A 215 2.30 -14.75 35.51
N GLN A 216 3.11 -13.99 34.79
CA GLN A 216 4.58 -14.00 34.96
C GLN A 216 5.06 -13.05 36.05
N TYR A 217 4.33 -11.97 36.30
CA TYR A 217 4.68 -10.90 37.22
C TYR A 217 3.45 -10.53 38.08
N PRO A 218 3.13 -11.33 39.14
CA PRO A 218 1.93 -11.12 39.95
C PRO A 218 1.88 -9.75 40.65
N GLU A 219 3.04 -9.12 40.85
CA GLU A 219 3.19 -7.79 41.44
C GLU A 219 2.96 -6.66 40.41
N PHE A 220 2.85 -6.97 39.14
CA PHE A 220 2.65 -5.94 38.11
C PHE A 220 1.25 -5.33 38.26
N PRO A 221 1.14 -3.99 38.34
CA PRO A 221 -0.12 -3.32 38.64
C PRO A 221 -1.08 -3.39 37.41
N ILE A 222 -1.83 -4.45 37.37
CA ILE A 222 -2.87 -4.61 36.33
C ILE A 222 -4.16 -3.96 36.83
N ARG A 223 -4.76 -3.12 36.00
CA ARG A 223 -6.05 -2.50 36.31
C ARG A 223 -7.11 -3.59 36.50
N SER A 224 -7.78 -3.59 37.64
CA SER A 224 -8.91 -4.48 37.88
C SER A 224 -10.16 -4.00 37.17
N GLY A 225 -10.95 -4.91 36.61
CA GLY A 225 -12.23 -4.65 35.98
C GLY A 225 -12.29 -5.13 34.52
N ARG A 226 -13.52 -5.24 34.01
CA ARG A 226 -13.76 -5.58 32.60
C ARG A 226 -13.56 -4.31 31.76
N ARG A 227 -12.69 -4.38 30.78
CA ARG A 227 -12.43 -3.28 29.83
C ARG A 227 -13.14 -3.53 28.52
N SER A 228 -13.50 -2.44 27.84
CA SER A 228 -13.87 -2.50 26.42
C SER A 228 -12.62 -2.76 25.57
N TRP A 229 -12.80 -3.22 24.35
CA TRP A 229 -11.67 -3.51 23.47
C TRP A 229 -10.93 -2.23 23.07
N GLU A 230 -11.60 -1.10 22.99
CA GLU A 230 -11.03 0.20 22.64
C GLU A 230 -10.00 0.66 23.66
N GLU A 231 -10.16 0.30 24.94
CA GLU A 231 -9.23 0.65 26.01
C GLU A 231 -7.84 0.00 25.86
N TYR A 232 -7.71 -1.01 25.00
CA TYR A 232 -6.44 -1.64 24.67
C TYR A 232 -5.76 -1.03 23.45
N LEU A 233 -6.36 -0.02 22.83
CA LEU A 233 -5.82 0.70 21.69
C LEU A 233 -5.38 2.11 22.09
N PRO A 234 -4.49 2.76 21.32
CA PRO A 234 -4.31 4.20 21.39
C PRO A 234 -5.66 4.91 21.12
N PRO A 235 -5.85 6.16 21.57
CA PRO A 235 -7.03 6.93 21.24
C PRO A 235 -7.33 6.89 19.74
N LEU A 236 -8.52 6.50 19.39
CA LEU A 236 -8.95 6.44 17.99
C LEU A 236 -9.11 7.86 17.43
N SER A 237 -8.91 8.03 16.14
CA SER A 237 -9.27 9.29 15.47
C SER A 237 -10.79 9.39 15.36
N PRO A 238 -11.37 10.62 15.28
CA PRO A 238 -12.83 10.79 15.16
C PRO A 238 -13.46 9.97 14.03
N ASN A 239 -12.77 9.83 12.91
CA ASN A 239 -13.25 9.00 11.80
C ASN A 239 -13.32 7.50 12.16
N LEU A 240 -12.36 6.99 12.92
CA LEU A 240 -12.36 5.61 13.37
C LEU A 240 -13.37 5.37 14.49
N GLU A 241 -13.58 6.33 15.37
CA GLU A 241 -14.65 6.28 16.39
C GLU A 241 -16.02 6.18 15.71
N HIS A 242 -16.30 7.08 14.78
CA HIS A 242 -17.55 7.05 14.01
C HIS A 242 -17.73 5.74 13.22
N LEU A 243 -16.65 5.22 12.63
CA LEU A 243 -16.66 3.94 11.91
C LEU A 243 -16.99 2.78 12.87
N ALA A 244 -16.42 2.79 14.07
CA ALA A 244 -16.67 1.79 15.10
C ALA A 244 -18.13 1.82 15.57
N GLU A 245 -18.67 3.02 15.85
CA GLU A 245 -20.06 3.21 16.25
C GLU A 245 -21.07 2.71 15.20
N ALA A 246 -20.73 2.88 13.90
CA ALA A 246 -21.62 2.49 12.80
C ALA A 246 -21.60 0.97 12.50
N HIS A 247 -20.58 0.23 12.95
CA HIS A 247 -20.34 -1.18 12.56
C HIS A 247 -20.15 -2.13 13.77
N CYS A 248 -20.26 -1.67 15.02
CA CYS A 248 -20.35 -2.46 16.24
C CYS A 248 -21.77 -2.55 16.73
#